data_556eeb77faa56a86248b6387a153f827
#
_entry.id   556eeb77faa56a86248b6387a153f827
#
_cell.length_a   1.000
_cell.length_b   1.000
_cell.length_c   1.000
_cell.angle_alpha   90.00
_cell.angle_beta   90.00
_cell.angle_gamma   90.00
#
_symmetry.space_group_name_H-M   'P 1'
#
loop_
_entity.id
_entity.type
_entity.pdbx_description
1 polymer ?
#
loop_
_entity_poly.entity_id
_entity_poly.type
_entity_poly.pdbx_seq_one_letter_code
_entity_poly.pdbx_strand_id
1 'polypeptide(L)'
;NIPTAIAWIQEFSFFKWGFKALCRNEYQDLVFVNAEGTPCTEMLALNVSSGPLACAFVDGNQVLTLLTFETGSVGQCVLYLAIMAATVHLIAYACLVSKRQAFAPLDEPVVEGE
;
A
#
# COMPACT_ATOMS: atom_id res chain seq x y z
N ASN A 1 2.87 4.04 19.35
CA ASN A 1 4.20 4.67 19.16
C ASN A 1 5.18 3.60 18.69
N ILE A 2 5.54 3.62 17.41
CA ILE A 2 6.53 2.69 16.85
C ILE A 2 7.92 3.25 17.16
N PRO A 3 8.83 2.44 17.74
CA PRO A 3 10.19 2.87 18.00
C PRO A 3 10.86 3.34 16.71
N THR A 4 11.58 4.48 16.80
CA THR A 4 12.24 5.10 15.63
C THR A 4 13.23 4.14 14.96
N ALA A 5 13.80 3.20 15.74
CA ALA A 5 14.75 2.21 15.25
C ALA A 5 14.17 1.23 14.21
N ILE A 6 12.84 1.02 14.20
CA ILE A 6 12.15 0.12 13.25
C ILE A 6 11.19 0.86 12.32
N ALA A 7 11.07 2.18 12.46
CA ALA A 7 10.17 2.98 11.63
C ALA A 7 10.50 2.89 10.12
N TRP A 8 11.79 2.74 9.78
CA TRP A 8 12.23 2.60 8.39
C TRP A 8 11.72 1.32 7.71
N ILE A 9 11.42 0.25 8.49
CA ILE A 9 10.87 -1.01 7.95
C ILE A 9 9.50 -0.78 7.30
N GLN A 10 8.73 0.19 7.80
CA GLN A 10 7.43 0.53 7.25
C GLN A 10 7.52 1.04 5.81
N GLU A 11 8.63 1.71 5.46
CA GLU A 11 8.83 2.23 4.10
C GLU A 11 9.03 1.10 3.08
N PHE A 12 9.50 -0.07 3.52
CA PHE A 12 9.64 -1.28 2.69
C PHE A 12 8.38 -2.15 2.67
N SER A 13 7.29 -1.70 3.32
CA SER A 13 6.04 -2.44 3.33
C SER A 13 5.22 -2.15 2.07
N PHE A 14 5.07 -3.14 1.20
CA PHE A 14 4.20 -3.02 0.03
C PHE A 14 2.72 -2.83 0.43
N PHE A 15 2.31 -3.31 1.61
CA PHE A 15 0.98 -3.06 2.16
C PHE A 15 0.74 -1.58 2.43
N LYS A 16 1.72 -0.87 3.00
CA LYS A 16 1.61 0.57 3.25
C LYS A 16 1.35 1.32 1.94
N TRP A 17 2.14 1.06 0.92
CA TRP A 17 2.02 1.74 -0.37
C TRP A 17 0.77 1.34 -1.14
N GLY A 18 0.40 0.05 -1.10
CA GLY A 18 -0.84 -0.45 -1.70
C GLY A 18 -2.08 0.14 -1.03
N PHE A 19 -2.13 0.13 0.29
CA PHE A 19 -3.23 0.70 1.06
C PHE A 19 -3.34 2.22 0.88
N LYS A 20 -2.20 2.92 0.87
CA LYS A 20 -2.16 4.36 0.57
C LYS A 20 -2.71 4.68 -0.82
N ALA A 21 -2.32 3.90 -1.84
CA ALA A 21 -2.83 4.09 -3.20
C ALA A 21 -4.34 3.89 -3.25
N LEU A 22 -4.86 2.83 -2.61
CA LEU A 22 -6.28 2.53 -2.55
C LEU A 22 -7.06 3.63 -1.84
N CYS A 23 -6.62 4.04 -0.65
CA CYS A 23 -7.28 5.12 0.09
C CYS A 23 -7.30 6.42 -0.71
N ARG A 24 -6.23 6.78 -1.38
CA ARG A 24 -6.22 7.98 -2.20
C ARG A 24 -7.15 7.89 -3.40
N ASN A 25 -7.23 6.73 -4.05
CA ASN A 25 -8.13 6.52 -5.17
C ASN A 25 -9.60 6.63 -4.75
N GLU A 26 -9.94 6.17 -3.55
CA GLU A 26 -11.33 6.16 -3.06
C GLU A 26 -11.74 7.48 -2.40
N TYR A 27 -10.84 8.09 -1.62
CA TYR A 27 -11.20 9.26 -0.79
C TYR A 27 -10.78 10.59 -1.40
N GLN A 28 -9.91 10.61 -2.41
CA GLN A 28 -9.53 11.85 -3.06
C GLN A 28 -10.76 12.47 -3.73
N ASP A 29 -11.04 13.74 -3.40
CA ASP A 29 -12.16 14.51 -3.93
C ASP A 29 -13.57 13.95 -3.58
N LEU A 30 -13.65 13.00 -2.63
CA LEU A 30 -14.93 12.47 -2.15
C LEU A 30 -15.59 13.46 -1.18
N VAL A 31 -16.84 13.79 -1.43
CA VAL A 31 -17.69 14.56 -0.52
C VAL A 31 -18.66 13.61 0.18
N PHE A 32 -18.64 13.60 1.50
CA PHE A 32 -19.58 12.79 2.27
C PHE A 32 -20.96 13.43 2.29
N VAL A 33 -21.97 12.58 2.24
CA VAL A 33 -23.37 12.97 2.40
C VAL A 33 -23.96 12.30 3.64
N ASN A 34 -24.90 12.95 4.29
CA ASN A 34 -25.62 12.35 5.41
C ASN A 34 -26.66 11.30 4.92
N ALA A 35 -27.37 10.67 5.85
CA ALA A 35 -28.40 9.68 5.54
C ALA A 35 -29.56 10.24 4.70
N GLU A 36 -29.76 11.56 4.65
CA GLU A 36 -30.77 12.25 3.86
C GLU A 36 -30.25 12.72 2.49
N GLY A 37 -28.97 12.44 2.17
CA GLY A 37 -28.34 12.82 0.91
C GLY A 37 -27.84 14.28 0.86
N THR A 38 -27.85 15.00 1.98
CA THR A 38 -27.32 16.37 2.06
C THR A 38 -25.79 16.32 2.21
N PRO A 39 -25.02 17.11 1.42
CA PRO A 39 -23.58 17.20 1.57
C PRO A 39 -23.16 17.67 2.97
N CYS A 40 -22.21 16.99 3.58
CA CYS A 40 -21.70 17.33 4.91
C CYS A 40 -21.03 18.70 4.96
N THR A 41 -20.56 19.22 3.83
CA THR A 41 -20.03 20.58 3.69
C THR A 41 -21.07 21.66 3.99
N GLU A 42 -22.32 21.46 3.56
CA GLU A 42 -23.44 22.39 3.82
C GLU A 42 -23.88 22.35 5.29
N MET A 43 -23.83 21.17 5.91
CA MET A 43 -24.17 21.01 7.32
C MET A 43 -23.18 21.72 8.25
N LEU A 44 -21.91 21.73 7.89
CA LEU A 44 -20.89 22.48 8.63
C LEU A 44 -21.17 23.99 8.58
N ALA A 45 -21.60 24.50 7.43
CA ALA A 45 -21.99 25.91 7.27
C ALA A 45 -23.21 26.29 8.14
N LEU A 46 -24.10 25.34 8.39
CA LEU A 46 -25.29 25.52 9.25
C LEU A 46 -25.01 25.27 10.74
N ASN A 47 -23.76 24.99 11.12
CA ASN A 47 -23.34 24.75 12.51
C ASN A 47 -24.05 23.56 13.19
N VAL A 48 -24.50 22.57 12.41
CA VAL A 48 -25.16 21.35 12.91
C VAL A 48 -24.06 20.34 13.27
N SER A 49 -23.55 20.41 14.49
CA SER A 49 -22.44 19.56 14.95
C SER A 49 -22.85 18.40 15.84
N SER A 50 -24.14 18.24 16.13
CA SER A 50 -24.61 17.18 17.02
C SER A 50 -25.99 16.68 16.63
N GLY A 51 -26.23 15.37 16.79
CA GLY A 51 -27.48 14.71 16.49
C GLY A 51 -27.36 13.60 15.43
N PRO A 52 -28.47 12.97 15.06
CA PRO A 52 -28.51 11.88 14.08
C PRO A 52 -28.08 12.29 12.66
N LEU A 53 -28.00 13.60 12.40
CA LEU A 53 -27.58 14.19 11.12
C LEU A 53 -26.10 14.61 11.12
N ALA A 54 -25.38 14.45 12.24
CA ALA A 54 -23.99 14.87 12.34
C ALA A 54 -23.09 14.05 11.41
N CYS A 55 -22.24 14.74 10.65
CA CYS A 55 -21.22 14.11 9.82
C CYS A 55 -19.93 13.92 10.61
N ALA A 56 -19.39 12.70 10.62
CA ALA A 56 -18.10 12.41 11.24
C ALA A 56 -16.95 13.02 10.43
N PHE A 57 -17.10 13.07 9.11
CA PHE A 57 -16.14 13.66 8.17
C PHE A 57 -16.92 14.49 7.14
N VAL A 58 -16.31 15.58 6.69
CA VAL A 58 -16.91 16.46 5.69
C VAL A 58 -16.48 16.06 4.29
N ASP A 59 -15.20 15.74 4.13
CA ASP A 59 -14.63 15.32 2.88
C ASP A 59 -13.61 14.17 3.04
N GLY A 60 -13.27 13.52 1.96
CA GLY A 60 -12.31 12.42 1.95
C GLY A 60 -10.88 12.86 2.28
N ASN A 61 -10.56 14.15 2.08
CA ASN A 61 -9.24 14.66 2.41
C ASN A 61 -8.99 14.65 3.93
N GLN A 62 -10.05 14.87 4.73
CA GLN A 62 -9.94 14.73 6.20
C GLN A 62 -9.58 13.30 6.60
N VAL A 63 -10.15 12.30 5.92
CA VAL A 63 -9.81 10.89 6.15
C VAL A 63 -8.36 10.62 5.76
N LEU A 64 -7.89 11.15 4.62
CA LEU A 64 -6.50 10.99 4.19
C LEU A 64 -5.51 11.66 5.16
N THR A 65 -5.86 12.82 5.71
CA THR A 65 -5.05 13.50 6.74
C THR A 65 -5.00 12.68 8.03
N LEU A 66 -6.11 12.12 8.48
CA LEU A 66 -6.16 11.25 9.65
C LEU A 66 -5.27 10.00 9.48
N LEU A 67 -5.24 9.43 8.27
CA LEU A 67 -4.40 8.29 7.93
C LEU A 67 -2.94 8.67 7.62
N THR A 68 -2.60 9.97 7.64
CA THR A 68 -1.29 10.49 7.24
C THR A 68 -0.91 10.21 5.78
N PHE A 69 -1.92 10.09 4.91
CA PHE A 69 -1.78 9.77 3.48
C PHE A 69 -2.01 10.98 2.56
N GLU A 70 -2.04 12.18 3.11
CA GLU A 70 -2.30 13.43 2.38
C GLU A 70 -1.24 13.75 1.31
N THR A 71 0.01 13.29 1.50
CA THR A 71 1.12 13.58 0.60
C THR A 71 1.33 12.51 -0.47
N GLY A 72 1.73 12.93 -1.67
CA GLY A 72 2.04 12.08 -2.80
C GLY A 72 0.84 11.85 -3.74
N SER A 73 1.05 11.17 -4.84
CA SER A 73 0.02 10.81 -5.80
C SER A 73 -0.16 9.29 -5.88
N VAL A 74 -1.30 8.83 -6.40
CA VAL A 74 -1.54 7.40 -6.67
C VAL A 74 -0.43 6.83 -7.56
N GLY A 75 0.00 7.60 -8.59
CA GLY A 75 1.08 7.19 -9.48
C GLY A 75 2.42 6.98 -8.78
N GLN A 76 2.74 7.80 -7.77
CA GLN A 76 3.94 7.60 -6.96
C GLN A 76 3.86 6.30 -6.14
N CYS A 77 2.72 5.99 -5.55
CA CYS A 77 2.53 4.74 -4.81
C CYS A 77 2.70 3.52 -5.72
N VAL A 78 2.13 3.57 -6.93
CA VAL A 78 2.27 2.51 -7.94
C VAL A 78 3.73 2.36 -8.38
N LEU A 79 4.44 3.47 -8.59
CA LEU A 79 5.86 3.45 -8.94
C LEU A 79 6.70 2.78 -7.85
N TYR A 80 6.49 3.11 -6.57
CA TYR A 80 7.18 2.47 -5.45
C TYR A 80 6.89 0.97 -5.40
N LEU A 81 5.64 0.55 -5.60
CA LEU A 81 5.28 -0.87 -5.65
C LEU A 81 5.97 -1.60 -6.80
N ALA A 82 6.04 -0.98 -7.97
CA ALA A 82 6.74 -1.56 -9.13
C ALA A 82 8.24 -1.72 -8.88
N ILE A 83 8.90 -0.72 -8.28
CA ILE A 83 10.32 -0.79 -7.92
C ILE A 83 10.55 -1.90 -6.89
N MET A 84 9.71 -2.00 -5.86
CA MET A 84 9.82 -3.07 -4.86
C MET A 84 9.63 -4.46 -5.48
N ALA A 85 8.64 -4.62 -6.35
CA ALA A 85 8.42 -5.88 -7.06
C ALA A 85 9.63 -6.26 -7.93
N ALA A 86 10.17 -5.30 -8.71
CA ALA A 86 11.36 -5.52 -9.53
C ALA A 86 12.57 -5.92 -8.68
N THR A 87 12.78 -5.27 -7.55
CA THR A 87 13.89 -5.57 -6.63
C THR A 87 13.80 -7.00 -6.10
N VAL A 88 12.61 -7.43 -5.65
CA VAL A 88 12.39 -8.80 -5.16
C VAL A 88 12.65 -9.83 -6.27
N HIS A 89 12.17 -9.56 -7.49
CA HIS A 89 12.40 -10.45 -8.63
C HIS A 89 13.89 -10.57 -9.00
N LEU A 90 14.63 -9.46 -8.97
CA LEU A 90 16.07 -9.46 -9.23
C LEU A 90 16.83 -10.26 -8.16
N ILE A 91 16.49 -10.10 -6.89
CA ILE A 91 17.09 -10.86 -5.80
C ILE A 91 16.79 -12.36 -5.97
N ALA A 92 15.53 -12.71 -6.24
CA ALA A 92 15.14 -14.10 -6.47
C ALA A 92 15.89 -14.73 -7.66
N TYR A 93 16.01 -13.98 -8.76
CA TYR A 93 16.78 -14.42 -9.92
C TYR A 93 18.27 -14.63 -9.60
N ALA A 94 18.91 -13.69 -8.90
CA ALA A 94 20.30 -13.79 -8.46
C ALA A 94 20.51 -15.02 -7.56
N CYS A 95 19.59 -15.28 -6.63
CA CYS A 95 19.64 -16.47 -5.78
C CYS A 95 19.53 -17.78 -6.59
N LEU A 96 18.65 -17.81 -7.59
CA LEU A 96 18.48 -18.98 -8.45
C LEU A 96 19.73 -19.25 -9.30
N VAL A 97 20.32 -18.21 -9.90
CA VAL A 97 21.54 -18.33 -10.70
C VAL A 97 22.70 -18.77 -9.82
N SER A 98 22.83 -18.22 -8.62
CA SER A 98 23.89 -18.62 -7.67
C SER A 98 23.76 -20.09 -7.24
N LYS A 99 22.55 -20.59 -7.07
CA LYS A 99 22.32 -22.00 -6.68
C LYS A 99 22.48 -22.99 -7.83
N ARG A 100 22.32 -22.56 -9.10
CA ARG A 100 22.48 -23.43 -10.26
C ARG A 100 23.87 -24.06 -10.32
N GLN A 101 24.91 -23.42 -9.80
CA GLN A 101 26.28 -23.91 -9.79
C GLN A 101 26.55 -24.97 -8.72
N ALA A 102 25.62 -25.15 -7.77
CA ALA A 102 25.78 -26.09 -6.66
C ALA A 102 25.20 -27.49 -6.91
N PHE A 103 24.48 -27.70 -8.01
CA PHE A 103 24.04 -29.02 -8.40
C PHE A 103 25.13 -29.67 -9.26
N ALA A 104 25.94 -30.55 -8.64
CA ALA A 104 26.82 -31.44 -9.36
C ALA A 104 25.95 -32.32 -10.28
N PRO A 105 26.37 -32.56 -11.54
CA PRO A 105 25.71 -33.54 -12.39
C PRO A 105 25.74 -34.89 -11.67
N LEU A 106 24.57 -35.53 -11.58
CA LEU A 106 24.50 -36.92 -11.14
C LEU A 106 25.35 -37.74 -12.13
N ASP A 107 26.46 -38.29 -11.65
CA ASP A 107 27.24 -39.26 -12.42
C ASP A 107 26.28 -40.39 -12.76
N GLU A 108 25.99 -40.54 -14.07
CA GLU A 108 25.27 -41.72 -14.53
C GLU A 108 26.08 -42.96 -14.13
N PRO A 109 25.44 -43.94 -13.50
CA PRO A 109 26.12 -45.18 -13.17
C PRO A 109 26.61 -45.80 -14.50
N VAL A 110 27.93 -45.96 -14.61
CA VAL A 110 28.55 -46.70 -15.70
C VAL A 110 27.98 -48.13 -15.61
N VAL A 111 27.07 -48.44 -16.54
CA VAL A 111 26.66 -49.86 -16.75
C VAL A 111 27.85 -50.55 -17.35
N GLU A 112 28.68 -51.20 -16.49
CA GLU A 112 29.64 -52.18 -16.96
C GLU A 112 28.84 -53.35 -17.55
N GLY A 113 28.83 -53.41 -18.89
CA GLY A 113 28.32 -54.54 -19.63
C GLY A 113 29.28 -55.73 -19.51
N GLU A 114 28.77 -56.84 -18.98
CA GLU A 114 29.32 -58.18 -19.24
C GLU A 114 28.98 -58.63 -20.65
#